data_ef29e86e05a31c978c98a53b8449913e
#
_entry.id   ef29e86e05a31c978c98a53b8449913e
#
_cell.length_a   1.000
_cell.length_b   1.000
_cell.length_c   1.000
_cell.angle_alpha   90.00
_cell.angle_beta   90.00
_cell.angle_gamma   90.00
#
_symmetry.space_group_name_H-M   'P 1'
#
loop_
_entity.id
_entity.type
_entity.pdbx_description
1 polymer ?
#
loop_
_entity_poly.entity_id
_entity_poly.type
_entity_poly.pdbx_seq_one_letter_code
_entity_poly.pdbx_strand_id
1 'polypeptide(L)'
;MRLSLKQKLSYARFGQISFVFVVGLGLYLFTTIPHNWWIFLTVMMMSAAMEPGLIVKKSINRGKGTLIGIILFLPLIYLMHLNYRVIPLVFILLGLGISLPNARRYDISVVFMTIMVFTLTAYTFTTPLLEGPFEMMLNRGVCTVIGIIICLSGDYFLFGRFNYSRKVYFLLQHEVCRMLESKLNKICSAGESGLNPLLLVEDLRDSFNQSYSSIATSAESIRSSLTNSKSTKTKVVAFELILWQLRKVVFGVYYAECVLKDPASSAEHQQRFRLLMTQARQNMISLRD
;
A
#
# COMPACT_ATOMS: atom_id res chain seq x y z
N MET A 1 -32.18 -0.09 -7.44
CA MET A 1 -30.92 -0.51 -8.11
C MET A 1 -29.92 -0.95 -7.03
N ARG A 2 -29.60 -2.25 -6.94
CA ARG A 2 -28.65 -2.75 -5.92
C ARG A 2 -27.22 -2.52 -6.45
N LEU A 3 -26.52 -1.56 -5.84
CA LEU A 3 -25.10 -1.28 -6.15
C LEU A 3 -24.26 -2.56 -5.96
N SER A 4 -23.35 -2.81 -6.91
CA SER A 4 -22.37 -3.89 -6.78
C SER A 4 -21.46 -3.65 -5.58
N LEU A 5 -20.88 -4.70 -4.99
CA LEU A 5 -20.00 -4.56 -3.83
C LEU A 5 -18.77 -3.69 -4.15
N LYS A 6 -18.24 -3.78 -5.39
CA LYS A 6 -17.13 -2.92 -5.88
C LYS A 6 -17.54 -1.42 -5.87
N GLN A 7 -18.76 -1.10 -6.31
CA GLN A 7 -19.27 0.28 -6.29
C GLN A 7 -19.47 0.80 -4.86
N LYS A 8 -20.06 0.00 -3.98
CA LYS A 8 -20.21 0.38 -2.55
C LYS A 8 -18.87 0.67 -1.90
N LEU A 9 -17.86 -0.13 -2.22
CA LEU A 9 -16.51 0.06 -1.73
C LEU A 9 -15.89 1.37 -2.26
N SER A 10 -16.05 1.65 -3.55
CA SER A 10 -15.56 2.88 -4.18
C SER A 10 -16.21 4.12 -3.56
N TYR A 11 -17.52 4.10 -3.33
CA TYR A 11 -18.23 5.19 -2.65
C TYR A 11 -17.81 5.37 -1.20
N ALA A 12 -17.62 4.28 -0.46
CA ALA A 12 -17.15 4.35 0.92
C ALA A 12 -15.74 4.95 0.99
N ARG A 13 -14.86 4.60 0.04
CA ARG A 13 -13.52 5.17 -0.07
C ARG A 13 -13.56 6.65 -0.42
N PHE A 14 -14.38 7.03 -1.39
CA PHE A 14 -14.57 8.43 -1.75
C PHE A 14 -15.09 9.23 -0.55
N GLY A 15 -16.08 8.72 0.17
CA GLY A 15 -16.60 9.35 1.38
C GLY A 15 -15.54 9.52 2.48
N GLN A 16 -14.67 8.53 2.68
CA GLN A 16 -13.57 8.58 3.63
C GLN A 16 -12.56 9.67 3.25
N ILE A 17 -12.12 9.69 1.99
CA ILE A 17 -11.16 10.69 1.49
C ILE A 17 -11.76 12.09 1.63
N SER A 18 -13.01 12.27 1.19
CA SER A 18 -13.71 13.55 1.28
C SER A 18 -13.86 14.03 2.73
N PHE A 19 -14.22 13.12 3.65
CA PHE A 19 -14.33 13.45 5.07
C PHE A 19 -13.00 13.92 5.66
N VAL A 20 -11.93 13.14 5.46
CA VAL A 20 -10.60 13.47 5.99
C VAL A 20 -10.08 14.79 5.38
N PHE A 21 -10.34 15.01 4.09
CA PHE A 21 -10.00 16.25 3.39
C PHE A 21 -10.74 17.45 3.96
N VAL A 22 -12.07 17.36 4.13
CA VAL A 22 -12.90 18.44 4.67
C VAL A 22 -12.50 18.79 6.11
N VAL A 23 -12.22 17.77 6.95
CA VAL A 23 -11.73 18.00 8.31
C VAL A 23 -10.36 18.67 8.30
N GLY A 24 -9.43 18.20 7.45
CA GLY A 24 -8.10 18.81 7.31
C GLY A 24 -8.17 20.26 6.81
N LEU A 25 -9.03 20.53 5.83
CA LEU A 25 -9.27 21.88 5.31
C LEU A 25 -9.95 22.79 6.37
N GLY A 26 -10.90 22.24 7.11
CA GLY A 26 -11.55 22.96 8.22
C GLY A 26 -10.54 23.39 9.29
N LEU A 27 -9.65 22.49 9.69
CA LEU A 27 -8.57 22.84 10.63
C LEU A 27 -7.64 23.90 10.05
N TYR A 28 -7.31 23.82 8.76
CA TYR A 28 -6.50 24.84 8.11
C TYR A 28 -7.16 26.22 8.13
N LEU A 29 -8.47 26.28 7.86
CA LEU A 29 -9.20 27.56 7.78
C LEU A 29 -9.59 28.17 9.13
N PHE A 30 -9.88 27.33 10.13
CA PHE A 30 -10.49 27.80 11.38
C PHE A 30 -9.55 27.74 12.59
N THR A 31 -8.31 27.22 12.46
CA THR A 31 -7.36 27.20 13.57
C THR A 31 -6.25 28.23 13.40
N THR A 32 -5.83 28.80 14.52
CA THR A 32 -4.72 29.76 14.60
C THR A 32 -3.38 29.09 14.90
N ILE A 33 -3.29 27.77 14.72
CA ILE A 33 -2.04 27.02 14.94
C ILE A 33 -0.98 27.51 13.95
N PRO A 34 0.22 27.88 14.39
CA PRO A 34 1.30 28.24 13.50
C PRO A 34 1.56 27.13 12.47
N HIS A 35 1.69 27.54 11.20
CA HIS A 35 1.91 26.60 10.09
C HIS A 35 0.86 25.47 9.96
N ASN A 36 -0.41 25.75 10.28
CA ASN A 36 -1.52 24.78 10.19
C ASN A 36 -1.67 24.13 8.78
N TRP A 37 -1.16 24.76 7.72
CA TRP A 37 -1.10 24.18 6.38
C TRP A 37 -0.31 22.85 6.34
N TRP A 38 0.57 22.59 7.29
CA TRP A 38 1.27 21.31 7.41
C TRP A 38 0.37 20.16 7.85
N ILE A 39 -0.70 20.45 8.61
CA ILE A 39 -1.73 19.46 8.94
C ILE A 39 -2.41 19.03 7.65
N PHE A 40 -2.86 20.02 6.86
CA PHE A 40 -3.53 19.78 5.59
C PHE A 40 -2.62 19.03 4.59
N LEU A 41 -1.35 19.42 4.46
CA LEU A 41 -0.37 18.72 3.63
C LEU A 41 -0.17 17.26 4.07
N THR A 42 -0.12 17.01 5.38
CA THR A 42 0.01 15.64 5.90
C THR A 42 -1.22 14.81 5.56
N VAL A 43 -2.42 15.37 5.73
CA VAL A 43 -3.67 14.72 5.37
C VAL A 43 -3.73 14.42 3.88
N MET A 44 -3.37 15.38 3.01
CA MET A 44 -3.32 15.19 1.55
C MET A 44 -2.39 14.06 1.14
N MET A 45 -1.17 14.04 1.65
CA MET A 45 -0.19 13.01 1.33
C MET A 45 -0.58 11.62 1.85
N MET A 46 -1.24 11.58 3.01
CA MET A 46 -1.76 10.32 3.56
C MET A 46 -2.94 9.81 2.72
N SER A 47 -3.82 10.71 2.28
CA SER A 47 -5.02 10.40 1.51
C SER A 47 -4.73 9.99 0.07
N ALA A 48 -3.72 10.57 -0.58
CA ALA A 48 -3.39 10.31 -1.99
C ALA A 48 -2.98 8.86 -2.27
N ALA A 49 -2.50 8.14 -1.28
CA ALA A 49 -1.98 6.78 -1.43
C ALA A 49 -2.86 5.72 -0.74
N MET A 50 -4.16 5.92 -0.71
CA MET A 50 -5.08 5.10 0.08
C MET A 50 -5.44 3.77 -0.56
N GLU A 51 -4.76 2.73 -0.12
CA GLU A 51 -5.37 1.41 -0.03
C GLU A 51 -5.92 1.21 1.39
N PRO A 52 -7.17 0.70 1.53
CA PRO A 52 -7.78 0.50 2.84
C PRO A 52 -6.89 -0.36 3.74
N GLY A 53 -6.71 0.07 4.99
CA GLY A 53 -5.93 -0.65 6.01
C GLY A 53 -4.41 -0.41 5.98
N LEU A 54 -3.83 0.17 4.92
CA LEU A 54 -2.41 0.57 4.91
C LEU A 54 -2.16 1.90 5.63
N ILE A 55 -3.22 2.62 6.02
CA ILE A 55 -3.12 3.92 6.70
C ILE A 55 -2.31 3.81 7.98
N VAL A 56 -2.52 2.77 8.79
CA VAL A 56 -1.77 2.56 10.05
C VAL A 56 -0.26 2.44 9.77
N LYS A 57 0.12 1.61 8.80
CA LYS A 57 1.53 1.45 8.42
C LYS A 57 2.12 2.74 7.87
N LYS A 58 1.39 3.44 7.00
CA LYS A 58 1.81 4.74 6.44
C LYS A 58 1.91 5.81 7.53
N SER A 59 0.99 5.83 8.49
CA SER A 59 1.01 6.74 9.65
C SER A 59 2.27 6.55 10.48
N ILE A 60 2.60 5.29 10.80
CA ILE A 60 3.81 4.96 11.55
C ILE A 60 5.07 5.38 10.76
N ASN A 61 5.12 5.04 9.48
CA ASN A 61 6.25 5.41 8.62
C ASN A 61 6.37 6.94 8.45
N ARG A 62 5.23 7.64 8.36
CA ARG A 62 5.20 9.11 8.33
C ARG A 62 5.74 9.71 9.61
N GLY A 63 5.27 9.23 10.77
CA GLY A 63 5.77 9.69 12.07
C GLY A 63 7.26 9.45 12.24
N LYS A 64 7.74 8.24 11.95
CA LYS A 64 9.17 7.88 12.00
C LYS A 64 10.01 8.73 11.06
N GLY A 65 9.59 8.84 9.79
CA GLY A 65 10.32 9.62 8.78
C GLY A 65 10.38 11.11 9.13
N THR A 66 9.30 11.68 9.65
CA THR A 66 9.28 13.07 10.09
C THR A 66 10.22 13.28 11.29
N LEU A 67 10.20 12.38 12.29
CA LEU A 67 11.07 12.47 13.46
C LEU A 67 12.55 12.40 13.07
N ILE A 68 12.92 11.42 12.23
CA ILE A 68 14.29 11.27 11.72
C ILE A 68 14.68 12.50 10.89
N GLY A 69 13.79 13.00 10.05
CA GLY A 69 14.01 14.20 9.23
C GLY A 69 14.27 15.44 10.08
N ILE A 70 13.53 15.61 11.18
CA ILE A 70 13.74 16.70 12.15
C ILE A 70 15.14 16.60 12.77
N ILE A 71 15.55 15.42 13.23
CA ILE A 71 16.85 15.20 13.86
C ILE A 71 18.00 15.47 12.87
N LEU A 72 17.86 15.00 11.61
CA LEU A 72 18.89 15.18 10.59
C LEU A 72 18.94 16.62 10.06
N PHE A 73 17.86 17.39 10.15
CA PHE A 73 17.84 18.78 9.73
C PHE A 73 18.71 19.68 10.64
N LEU A 74 18.84 19.37 11.93
CA LEU A 74 19.64 20.16 12.87
C LEU A 74 21.10 20.34 12.41
N PRO A 75 21.90 19.28 12.20
CA PRO A 75 23.26 19.45 11.71
C PRO A 75 23.31 20.06 10.30
N LEU A 76 22.30 19.79 9.46
CA LEU A 76 22.25 20.30 8.10
C LEU A 76 22.06 21.81 8.05
N ILE A 77 21.20 22.38 8.90
CA ILE A 77 21.01 23.84 8.97
C ILE A 77 22.29 24.55 9.42
N TYR A 78 23.04 23.99 10.36
CA TYR A 78 24.34 24.54 10.74
C TYR A 78 25.34 24.50 9.62
N LEU A 79 25.42 23.40 8.85
CA LEU A 79 26.27 23.28 7.67
C LEU A 79 25.93 24.34 6.62
N MET A 80 24.64 24.56 6.35
CA MET A 80 24.18 25.55 5.39
C MET A 80 24.45 26.99 5.84
N HIS A 81 24.43 27.26 7.16
CA HIS A 81 24.81 28.57 7.73
C HIS A 81 26.31 28.85 7.61
N LEU A 82 27.15 27.82 7.77
CA LEU A 82 28.61 27.95 7.61
C LEU A 82 29.00 28.25 6.16
N ASN A 83 28.29 27.67 5.20
CA ASN A 83 28.60 27.85 3.79
C ASN A 83 27.33 27.80 2.91
N TYR A 84 26.84 28.99 2.53
CA TYR A 84 25.64 29.10 1.68
C TYR A 84 25.79 28.47 0.29
N ARG A 85 27.02 28.29 -0.22
CA ARG A 85 27.27 27.62 -1.51
C ARG A 85 26.90 26.14 -1.53
N VAL A 86 26.71 25.54 -0.35
CA VAL A 86 26.29 24.13 -0.23
C VAL A 86 24.79 23.96 -0.46
N ILE A 87 23.99 25.04 -0.35
CA ILE A 87 22.53 24.97 -0.45
C ILE A 87 22.05 24.32 -1.76
N PRO A 88 22.53 24.69 -2.97
CA PRO A 88 22.09 24.04 -4.20
C PRO A 88 22.41 22.54 -4.24
N LEU A 89 23.58 22.15 -3.73
CA LEU A 89 23.98 20.76 -3.64
C LEU A 89 23.05 19.97 -2.71
N VAL A 90 22.68 20.55 -1.57
CA VAL A 90 21.71 19.95 -0.63
C VAL A 90 20.38 19.72 -1.32
N PHE A 91 19.85 20.69 -2.08
CA PHE A 91 18.59 20.53 -2.82
C PHE A 91 18.66 19.38 -3.83
N ILE A 92 19.75 19.26 -4.56
CA ILE A 92 19.95 18.15 -5.52
C ILE A 92 19.97 16.80 -4.78
N LEU A 93 20.73 16.69 -3.70
CA LEU A 93 20.82 15.46 -2.91
C LEU A 93 19.47 15.08 -2.28
N LEU A 94 18.71 16.05 -1.78
CA LEU A 94 17.39 15.82 -1.23
C LEU A 94 16.39 15.37 -2.31
N GLY A 95 16.45 15.99 -3.50
CA GLY A 95 15.62 15.60 -4.65
C GLY A 95 15.91 14.16 -5.10
N LEU A 96 17.19 13.77 -5.19
CA LEU A 96 17.61 12.40 -5.45
C LEU A 96 17.12 11.45 -4.33
N GLY A 97 17.28 11.84 -3.08
CA GLY A 97 16.82 11.06 -1.92
C GLY A 97 15.31 10.83 -1.87
N ILE A 98 14.51 11.73 -2.46
CA ILE A 98 13.05 11.55 -2.59
C ILE A 98 12.71 10.59 -3.73
N SER A 99 13.43 10.63 -4.84
CA SER A 99 13.11 9.90 -6.07
C SER A 99 13.68 8.47 -6.13
N LEU A 100 14.83 8.22 -5.51
CA LEU A 100 15.52 6.93 -5.56
C LEU A 100 14.87 5.80 -4.74
N PRO A 101 14.27 6.05 -3.56
CA PRO A 101 13.70 4.97 -2.76
C PRO A 101 12.55 4.27 -3.47
N ASN A 102 12.57 2.95 -3.40
CA ASN A 102 11.49 2.12 -3.90
C ASN A 102 10.17 2.50 -3.18
N ALA A 103 9.03 2.47 -3.87
CA ALA A 103 7.71 2.80 -3.31
C ALA A 103 7.36 2.04 -2.01
N ARG A 104 8.02 0.89 -1.77
CA ARG A 104 7.89 0.12 -0.53
C ARG A 104 8.58 0.75 0.68
N ARG A 105 9.55 1.65 0.49
CA ARG A 105 10.30 2.35 1.54
C ARG A 105 9.87 3.82 1.66
N TYR A 106 8.58 4.00 1.85
CA TYR A 106 7.96 5.30 2.03
C TYR A 106 8.56 6.10 3.20
N ASP A 107 9.03 5.43 4.26
CA ASP A 107 9.70 6.00 5.41
C ASP A 107 10.92 6.84 5.01
N ILE A 108 11.76 6.32 4.12
CA ILE A 108 12.97 7.01 3.65
C ILE A 108 12.59 8.27 2.85
N SER A 109 11.64 8.17 1.92
CA SER A 109 11.18 9.33 1.14
C SER A 109 10.61 10.43 2.04
N VAL A 110 9.94 10.07 3.14
CA VAL A 110 9.41 11.02 4.11
C VAL A 110 10.52 11.79 4.84
N VAL A 111 11.65 11.14 5.17
CA VAL A 111 12.81 11.81 5.78
C VAL A 111 13.30 12.94 4.86
N PHE A 112 13.64 12.60 3.62
CA PHE A 112 14.14 13.57 2.65
C PHE A 112 13.13 14.68 2.35
N MET A 113 11.85 14.33 2.23
CA MET A 113 10.78 15.30 2.02
C MET A 113 10.63 16.24 3.22
N THR A 114 10.79 15.76 4.44
CA THR A 114 10.73 16.60 5.64
C THR A 114 11.88 17.59 5.67
N ILE A 115 13.11 17.14 5.39
CA ILE A 115 14.29 18.01 5.32
C ILE A 115 14.13 19.01 4.17
N MET A 116 13.64 18.59 3.00
CA MET A 116 13.39 19.46 1.86
C MET A 116 12.42 20.59 2.19
N VAL A 117 11.31 20.27 2.86
CA VAL A 117 10.32 21.27 3.28
C VAL A 117 10.94 22.28 4.26
N PHE A 118 11.72 21.83 5.24
CA PHE A 118 12.41 22.72 6.16
C PHE A 118 13.42 23.63 5.45
N THR A 119 14.20 23.06 4.53
CA THR A 119 15.18 23.82 3.76
C THR A 119 14.49 24.88 2.88
N LEU A 120 13.39 24.53 2.21
CA LEU A 120 12.58 25.46 1.45
C LEU A 120 12.02 26.56 2.34
N THR A 121 11.43 26.21 3.49
CA THR A 121 10.85 27.22 4.40
C THR A 121 11.93 28.16 4.95
N ALA A 122 13.12 27.63 5.28
CA ALA A 122 14.19 28.43 5.84
C ALA A 122 14.83 29.41 4.84
N TYR A 123 14.87 29.06 3.53
CA TYR A 123 15.63 29.83 2.54
C TYR A 123 14.82 30.46 1.42
N THR A 124 13.58 30.05 1.18
CA THR A 124 12.77 30.55 0.06
C THR A 124 11.71 31.56 0.47
N PHE A 125 11.21 31.49 1.70
CA PHE A 125 10.25 32.48 2.19
C PHE A 125 11.02 33.68 2.75
N THR A 126 10.95 34.80 2.03
CA THR A 126 11.65 36.07 2.27
C THR A 126 11.17 36.83 3.52
N THR A 127 10.20 36.36 4.24
CA THR A 127 9.86 36.91 5.55
C THR A 127 10.93 36.51 6.57
N PRO A 128 11.55 37.46 7.28
CA PRO A 128 12.44 37.11 8.37
C PRO A 128 11.71 36.14 9.28
N LEU A 129 12.27 34.96 9.47
CA LEU A 129 11.70 33.95 10.37
C LEU A 129 11.64 34.58 11.76
N LEU A 130 10.46 35.07 12.16
CA LEU A 130 10.14 35.47 13.52
C LEU A 130 10.18 34.26 14.47
N GLU A 131 10.13 33.04 13.89
CA GLU A 131 10.18 31.78 14.61
C GLU A 131 11.58 31.15 14.51
N GLY A 132 12.09 30.69 15.65
CA GLY A 132 13.35 29.95 15.70
C GLY A 132 13.25 28.59 14.98
N PRO A 133 14.36 28.06 14.46
CA PRO A 133 14.38 26.75 13.80
C PRO A 133 13.77 25.62 14.67
N PHE A 134 13.92 25.72 15.97
CA PHE A 134 13.36 24.74 16.92
C PHE A 134 11.82 24.80 16.98
N GLU A 135 11.23 26.00 17.01
CA GLU A 135 9.78 26.19 16.98
C GLU A 135 9.17 25.61 15.68
N MET A 136 9.82 25.89 14.55
CA MET A 136 9.40 25.35 13.26
C MET A 136 9.41 23.82 13.23
N MET A 137 10.45 23.18 13.81
CA MET A 137 10.54 21.73 13.94
C MET A 137 9.46 21.16 14.85
N LEU A 138 9.21 21.79 15.99
CA LEU A 138 8.19 21.37 16.95
C LEU A 138 6.80 21.49 16.33
N ASN A 139 6.49 22.61 15.69
CA ASN A 139 5.24 22.82 14.98
C ASN A 139 5.01 21.77 13.88
N ARG A 140 6.06 21.40 13.13
CA ARG A 140 6.00 20.33 12.14
C ARG A 140 5.66 18.99 12.78
N GLY A 141 6.30 18.66 13.90
CA GLY A 141 6.02 17.43 14.64
C GLY A 141 4.56 17.36 15.08
N VAL A 142 4.09 18.41 15.74
CA VAL A 142 2.70 18.52 16.23
C VAL A 142 1.69 18.44 15.06
N CYS A 143 1.88 19.22 14.01
CA CYS A 143 1.01 19.19 12.83
C CYS A 143 0.98 17.82 12.15
N THR A 144 2.12 17.10 12.11
CA THR A 144 2.17 15.74 11.57
C THR A 144 1.37 14.77 12.44
N VAL A 145 1.48 14.85 13.77
CA VAL A 145 0.70 14.01 14.69
C VAL A 145 -0.79 14.26 14.54
N ILE A 146 -1.21 15.52 14.49
CA ILE A 146 -2.62 15.90 14.28
C ILE A 146 -3.12 15.32 12.94
N GLY A 147 -2.38 15.51 11.85
CA GLY A 147 -2.74 14.95 10.54
C GLY A 147 -2.86 13.43 10.54
N ILE A 148 -1.98 12.74 11.25
CA ILE A 148 -2.04 11.28 11.45
C ILE A 148 -3.31 10.89 12.20
N ILE A 149 -3.64 11.58 13.29
CA ILE A 149 -4.86 11.30 14.09
C ILE A 149 -6.11 11.46 13.23
N ILE A 150 -6.20 12.51 12.42
CA ILE A 150 -7.33 12.74 11.51
C ILE A 150 -7.47 11.58 10.53
N CYS A 151 -6.38 11.15 9.90
CA CYS A 151 -6.40 10.06 8.94
C CYS A 151 -6.78 8.72 9.59
N LEU A 152 -6.24 8.42 10.77
CA LEU A 152 -6.58 7.21 11.52
C LEU A 152 -8.02 7.20 11.99
N SER A 153 -8.54 8.35 12.44
CA SER A 153 -9.94 8.51 12.84
C SER A 153 -10.87 8.28 11.65
N GLY A 154 -10.57 8.86 10.50
CA GLY A 154 -11.33 8.63 9.26
C GLY A 154 -11.33 7.16 8.83
N ASP A 155 -10.19 6.47 8.95
CA ASP A 155 -10.10 5.04 8.65
C ASP A 155 -10.92 4.19 9.65
N TYR A 156 -10.79 4.46 10.93
CA TYR A 156 -11.50 3.73 11.97
C TYR A 156 -13.02 3.89 11.89
N PHE A 157 -13.51 5.13 11.80
CA PHE A 157 -14.96 5.41 11.82
C PHE A 157 -15.67 5.03 10.52
N LEU A 158 -15.04 5.30 9.36
CA LEU A 158 -15.70 5.14 8.06
C LEU A 158 -15.39 3.81 7.39
N PHE A 159 -14.22 3.22 7.65
CA PHE A 159 -13.81 1.99 7.00
C PHE A 159 -13.75 0.79 7.95
N GLY A 160 -13.17 0.97 9.14
CA GLY A 160 -13.01 -0.10 10.13
C GLY A 160 -14.33 -0.66 10.61
N ARG A 161 -15.31 0.22 10.88
CA ARG A 161 -16.66 -0.16 11.37
C ARG A 161 -17.43 -1.06 10.39
N PHE A 162 -17.22 -0.91 9.08
CA PHE A 162 -17.93 -1.67 8.05
C PHE A 162 -17.19 -2.91 7.55
N ASN A 163 -16.03 -3.23 8.11
CA ASN A 163 -15.19 -4.38 7.73
C ASN A 163 -14.93 -4.47 6.22
N TYR A 164 -14.80 -3.33 5.53
CA TYR A 164 -14.62 -3.30 4.08
C TYR A 164 -13.35 -4.01 3.63
N SER A 165 -12.26 -3.92 4.37
CA SER A 165 -11.00 -4.63 4.05
C SER A 165 -11.21 -6.15 3.98
N ARG A 166 -12.01 -6.73 4.88
CA ARG A 166 -12.35 -8.17 4.85
C ARG A 166 -13.20 -8.52 3.63
N LYS A 167 -14.19 -7.68 3.29
CA LYS A 167 -15.07 -7.89 2.13
C LYS A 167 -14.27 -7.84 0.83
N VAL A 168 -13.32 -6.90 0.70
CA VAL A 168 -12.43 -6.82 -0.48
C VAL A 168 -11.59 -8.07 -0.59
N TYR A 169 -10.92 -8.44 0.49
CA TYR A 169 -10.04 -9.61 0.48
C TYR A 169 -10.79 -10.90 0.16
N PHE A 170 -11.99 -11.08 0.73
CA PHE A 170 -12.87 -12.19 0.41
C PHE A 170 -13.19 -12.27 -1.09
N LEU A 171 -13.52 -11.13 -1.72
CA LEU A 171 -13.77 -11.09 -3.17
C LEU A 171 -12.53 -11.43 -3.97
N LEU A 172 -11.36 -10.88 -3.59
CA LEU A 172 -10.10 -11.15 -4.25
C LEU A 172 -9.70 -12.63 -4.14
N GLN A 173 -9.94 -13.29 -2.99
CA GLN A 173 -9.72 -14.72 -2.81
C GLN A 173 -10.53 -15.54 -3.82
N HIS A 174 -11.81 -15.21 -4.01
CA HIS A 174 -12.67 -15.89 -4.98
C HIS A 174 -12.25 -15.59 -6.42
N GLU A 175 -11.88 -14.35 -6.72
CA GLU A 175 -11.43 -13.94 -8.05
C GLU A 175 -10.13 -14.65 -8.46
N VAL A 176 -9.17 -14.74 -7.53
CA VAL A 176 -7.89 -15.44 -7.77
C VAL A 176 -8.10 -16.93 -7.94
N CYS A 177 -8.93 -17.59 -7.12
CA CYS A 177 -9.21 -19.00 -7.28
C CYS A 177 -9.89 -19.31 -8.63
N ARG A 178 -10.86 -18.48 -9.03
CA ARG A 178 -11.52 -18.61 -10.34
C ARG A 178 -10.55 -18.39 -11.51
N MET A 179 -9.67 -17.40 -11.37
CA MET A 179 -8.62 -17.14 -12.36
C MET A 179 -7.68 -18.34 -12.50
N LEU A 180 -7.23 -18.94 -11.39
CA LEU A 180 -6.35 -20.12 -11.40
C LEU A 180 -7.01 -21.32 -12.08
N GLU A 181 -8.30 -21.59 -11.79
CA GLU A 181 -9.07 -22.65 -12.45
C GLU A 181 -9.22 -22.42 -13.97
N SER A 182 -9.55 -21.18 -14.35
CA SER A 182 -9.67 -20.79 -15.75
C SER A 182 -8.34 -20.94 -16.50
N LYS A 183 -7.23 -20.54 -15.89
CA LYS A 183 -5.89 -20.68 -16.48
C LYS A 183 -5.46 -22.13 -16.60
N LEU A 184 -5.74 -22.97 -15.59
CA LEU A 184 -5.48 -24.40 -15.68
C LEU A 184 -6.24 -25.03 -16.86
N ASN A 185 -7.53 -24.76 -16.97
CA ASN A 185 -8.34 -25.27 -18.07
C ASN A 185 -7.82 -24.82 -19.44
N LYS A 186 -7.36 -23.55 -19.54
CA LYS A 186 -6.75 -23.02 -20.78
C LYS A 186 -5.44 -23.73 -21.12
N ILE A 187 -4.61 -24.10 -20.13
CA ILE A 187 -3.38 -24.86 -20.35
C ILE A 187 -3.71 -26.25 -20.87
N CYS A 188 -4.64 -26.98 -20.24
CA CYS A 188 -5.03 -28.32 -20.65
C CYS A 188 -5.64 -28.34 -22.07
N SER A 189 -6.45 -27.32 -22.44
CA SER A 189 -7.00 -27.20 -23.79
C SER A 189 -5.97 -26.74 -24.83
N ALA A 190 -4.92 -26.05 -24.43
CA ALA A 190 -3.86 -25.59 -25.33
C ALA A 190 -2.97 -26.73 -25.84
N GLY A 191 -2.80 -27.79 -25.05
CA GLY A 191 -2.12 -29.02 -25.48
C GLY A 191 -2.73 -29.64 -26.73
N GLU A 192 -4.05 -29.51 -26.88
CA GLU A 192 -4.82 -30.05 -28.03
C GLU A 192 -4.94 -29.06 -29.21
N SER A 193 -4.90 -27.76 -28.95
CA SER A 193 -5.27 -26.72 -29.93
C SER A 193 -4.10 -26.00 -30.62
N GLY A 194 -2.83 -26.40 -30.37
CA GLY A 194 -1.66 -25.84 -31.07
C GLY A 194 -1.40 -24.35 -30.79
N LEU A 195 -1.91 -23.82 -29.68
CA LEU A 195 -1.67 -22.45 -29.22
C LEU A 195 -0.17 -22.23 -28.98
N ASN A 196 0.34 -21.04 -29.34
CA ASN A 196 1.74 -20.69 -29.13
C ASN A 196 2.09 -20.70 -27.62
N PRO A 197 3.00 -21.59 -27.17
CA PRO A 197 3.36 -21.72 -25.76
C PRO A 197 3.91 -20.43 -25.13
N LEU A 198 4.64 -19.61 -25.91
CA LEU A 198 5.22 -18.35 -25.44
C LEU A 198 4.14 -17.32 -25.06
N LEU A 199 3.10 -17.17 -25.87
CA LEU A 199 1.99 -16.26 -25.58
C LEU A 199 1.20 -16.72 -24.34
N LEU A 200 1.08 -18.04 -24.16
CA LEU A 200 0.41 -18.61 -23.01
C LEU A 200 1.17 -18.32 -21.70
N VAL A 201 2.49 -18.46 -21.70
CA VAL A 201 3.30 -18.18 -20.52
C VAL A 201 3.34 -16.72 -20.16
N GLU A 202 3.32 -15.82 -21.15
CA GLU A 202 3.23 -14.38 -20.95
C GLU A 202 1.89 -14.00 -20.32
N ASP A 203 0.78 -14.51 -20.87
CA ASP A 203 -0.57 -14.32 -20.31
C ASP A 203 -0.70 -14.86 -18.87
N LEU A 204 -0.08 -16.00 -18.57
CA LEU A 204 0.00 -16.53 -17.22
C LEU A 204 0.78 -15.63 -16.29
N ARG A 205 1.97 -15.20 -16.69
CA ARG A 205 2.84 -14.33 -15.91
C ARG A 205 2.14 -13.01 -15.54
N ASP A 206 1.52 -12.35 -16.51
CA ASP A 206 0.88 -11.08 -16.31
C ASP A 206 -0.38 -11.20 -15.43
N SER A 207 -1.20 -12.23 -15.69
CA SER A 207 -2.36 -12.52 -14.85
C SER A 207 -1.96 -12.83 -13.40
N PHE A 208 -0.89 -13.60 -13.19
CA PHE A 208 -0.38 -13.86 -11.84
C PHE A 208 0.16 -12.61 -11.18
N ASN A 209 0.99 -11.81 -11.87
CA ASN A 209 1.56 -10.61 -11.28
C ASN A 209 0.48 -9.63 -10.84
N GLN A 210 -0.54 -9.42 -11.68
CA GLN A 210 -1.65 -8.52 -11.36
C GLN A 210 -2.49 -9.04 -10.19
N SER A 211 -2.92 -10.30 -10.24
CA SER A 211 -3.81 -10.87 -9.22
C SER A 211 -3.11 -11.04 -7.87
N TYR A 212 -1.84 -11.48 -7.88
CA TYR A 212 -1.06 -11.70 -6.66
C TYR A 212 -0.63 -10.39 -6.01
N SER A 213 -0.31 -9.35 -6.78
CA SER A 213 -0.03 -8.03 -6.21
C SER A 213 -1.27 -7.45 -5.51
N SER A 214 -2.44 -7.56 -6.14
CA SER A 214 -3.70 -7.08 -5.58
C SER A 214 -4.08 -7.82 -4.28
N ILE A 215 -3.92 -9.15 -4.26
CA ILE A 215 -4.24 -9.94 -3.06
C ILE A 215 -3.22 -9.70 -1.94
N ALA A 216 -1.92 -9.59 -2.26
CA ALA A 216 -0.87 -9.30 -1.29
C ALA A 216 -1.05 -7.93 -0.62
N THR A 217 -1.42 -6.92 -1.40
CA THR A 217 -1.72 -5.58 -0.88
C THR A 217 -2.94 -5.60 0.06
N SER A 218 -4.00 -6.30 -0.34
CA SER A 218 -5.20 -6.44 0.50
C SER A 218 -4.94 -7.30 1.74
N ALA A 219 -4.10 -8.33 1.66
CA ALA A 219 -3.66 -9.14 2.80
C ALA A 219 -2.87 -8.31 3.81
N GLU A 220 -1.96 -7.45 3.33
CA GLU A 220 -1.21 -6.54 4.19
C GLU A 220 -2.13 -5.53 4.89
N SER A 221 -3.17 -5.05 4.20
CA SER A 221 -4.23 -4.23 4.78
C SER A 221 -4.89 -4.92 5.98
N ILE A 222 -5.27 -6.20 5.88
CA ILE A 222 -5.87 -6.96 6.96
C ILE A 222 -4.87 -7.18 8.11
N ARG A 223 -3.62 -7.52 7.80
CA ARG A 223 -2.58 -7.75 8.81
C ARG A 223 -2.26 -6.50 9.63
N SER A 224 -2.22 -5.35 9.00
CA SER A 224 -1.94 -4.06 9.65
C SER A 224 -3.17 -3.44 10.34
N SER A 225 -4.38 -3.87 10.03
CA SER A 225 -5.61 -3.38 10.66
C SER A 225 -5.66 -3.73 12.15
N LEU A 226 -6.10 -2.77 12.97
CA LEU A 226 -6.31 -2.92 14.41
C LEU A 226 -7.60 -3.67 14.73
N THR A 227 -8.55 -3.70 13.81
CA THR A 227 -9.89 -4.27 14.03
C THR A 227 -9.99 -5.77 13.75
N ASN A 228 -9.01 -6.37 13.06
CA ASN A 228 -9.05 -7.77 12.67
C ASN A 228 -8.49 -8.70 13.75
N SER A 229 -9.21 -9.82 13.98
CA SER A 229 -8.80 -10.84 14.95
C SER A 229 -7.49 -11.54 14.56
N LYS A 230 -6.81 -12.11 15.57
CA LYS A 230 -5.57 -12.88 15.35
C LYS A 230 -5.84 -14.11 14.45
N SER A 231 -6.99 -14.77 14.61
CA SER A 231 -7.41 -15.90 13.77
C SER A 231 -7.53 -15.52 12.30
N THR A 232 -8.16 -14.37 11.98
CA THR A 232 -8.26 -13.87 10.61
C THR A 232 -6.88 -13.61 9.99
N LYS A 233 -5.97 -13.02 10.76
CA LYS A 233 -4.59 -12.76 10.30
C LYS A 233 -3.83 -14.05 9.98
N THR A 234 -4.02 -15.11 10.78
CA THR A 234 -3.42 -16.43 10.54
C THR A 234 -3.98 -17.07 9.27
N LYS A 235 -5.31 -17.04 9.05
CA LYS A 235 -5.93 -17.54 7.81
C LYS A 235 -5.41 -16.83 6.57
N VAL A 236 -5.21 -15.50 6.64
CA VAL A 236 -4.63 -14.71 5.55
C VAL A 236 -3.23 -15.20 5.18
N VAL A 237 -2.36 -15.41 6.17
CA VAL A 237 -0.99 -15.92 5.93
C VAL A 237 -1.02 -17.31 5.34
N ALA A 238 -1.85 -18.21 5.87
CA ALA A 238 -2.00 -19.58 5.35
C ALA A 238 -2.46 -19.57 3.87
N PHE A 239 -3.45 -18.73 3.55
CA PHE A 239 -3.94 -18.60 2.18
C PHE A 239 -2.86 -18.09 1.22
N GLU A 240 -2.07 -17.07 1.60
CA GLU A 240 -0.96 -16.57 0.78
C GLU A 240 0.08 -17.66 0.50
N LEU A 241 0.45 -18.48 1.50
CA LEU A 241 1.40 -19.58 1.32
C LEU A 241 0.86 -20.62 0.32
N ILE A 242 -0.42 -20.98 0.41
CA ILE A 242 -1.06 -21.89 -0.52
C ILE A 242 -1.08 -21.31 -1.93
N LEU A 243 -1.35 -20.01 -2.10
CA LEU A 243 -1.31 -19.35 -3.41
C LEU A 243 0.07 -19.45 -4.07
N TRP A 244 1.16 -19.30 -3.31
CA TRP A 244 2.51 -19.47 -3.84
C TRP A 244 2.77 -20.91 -4.32
N GLN A 245 2.24 -21.91 -3.60
CA GLN A 245 2.32 -23.30 -4.03
C GLN A 245 1.48 -23.55 -5.29
N LEU A 246 0.25 -23.02 -5.34
CA LEU A 246 -0.61 -23.11 -6.51
C LEU A 246 0.05 -22.52 -7.76
N ARG A 247 0.71 -21.36 -7.63
CA ARG A 247 1.47 -20.76 -8.73
C ARG A 247 2.50 -21.75 -9.28
N LYS A 248 3.32 -22.37 -8.42
CA LYS A 248 4.33 -23.36 -8.82
C LYS A 248 3.71 -24.55 -9.54
N VAL A 249 2.60 -25.04 -9.03
CA VAL A 249 1.92 -26.21 -9.62
C VAL A 249 1.32 -25.87 -10.99
N VAL A 250 0.71 -24.69 -11.18
CA VAL A 250 0.18 -24.27 -12.49
C VAL A 250 1.30 -24.15 -13.52
N PHE A 251 2.46 -23.59 -13.14
CA PHE A 251 3.63 -23.60 -14.03
C PHE A 251 4.15 -25.02 -14.30
N GLY A 252 4.07 -25.93 -13.31
CA GLY A 252 4.38 -27.35 -13.50
C GLY A 252 3.47 -28.02 -14.55
N VAL A 253 2.16 -27.78 -14.47
CA VAL A 253 1.20 -28.28 -15.49
C VAL A 253 1.53 -27.69 -16.87
N TYR A 254 1.77 -26.36 -16.94
CA TYR A 254 2.15 -25.72 -18.20
C TYR A 254 3.41 -26.40 -18.81
N TYR A 255 4.43 -26.62 -18.00
CA TYR A 255 5.68 -27.23 -18.47
C TYR A 255 5.47 -28.67 -18.95
N ALA A 256 4.71 -29.46 -18.19
CA ALA A 256 4.39 -30.85 -18.55
C ALA A 256 3.56 -30.95 -19.85
N GLU A 257 2.51 -30.11 -20.00
CA GLU A 257 1.61 -30.16 -21.17
C GLU A 257 2.22 -29.53 -22.43
N CYS A 258 2.80 -28.33 -22.29
CA CYS A 258 3.19 -27.52 -23.45
C CYS A 258 4.65 -27.71 -23.87
N VAL A 259 5.54 -28.10 -22.95
CA VAL A 259 6.99 -28.23 -23.22
C VAL A 259 7.40 -29.69 -23.32
N LEU A 260 7.17 -30.48 -22.27
CA LEU A 260 7.58 -31.90 -22.21
C LEU A 260 6.60 -32.81 -22.98
N LYS A 261 5.34 -32.44 -23.09
CA LYS A 261 4.24 -33.28 -23.62
C LYS A 261 4.15 -34.63 -22.90
N ASP A 262 4.32 -34.60 -21.57
CA ASP A 262 4.25 -35.77 -20.68
C ASP A 262 2.92 -35.77 -19.92
N PRO A 263 1.96 -36.64 -20.33
CA PRO A 263 0.65 -36.71 -19.71
C PRO A 263 0.68 -37.24 -18.28
N ALA A 264 1.67 -38.08 -17.93
CA ALA A 264 1.74 -38.62 -16.57
C ALA A 264 2.14 -37.56 -15.56
N SER A 265 3.18 -36.77 -15.85
CA SER A 265 3.60 -35.63 -15.03
C SER A 265 2.52 -34.57 -14.95
N SER A 266 1.78 -34.30 -16.04
CA SER A 266 0.66 -33.37 -16.04
C SER A 266 -0.45 -33.82 -15.10
N ALA A 267 -0.86 -35.08 -15.13
CA ALA A 267 -1.88 -35.63 -14.26
C ALA A 267 -1.52 -35.51 -12.77
N GLU A 268 -0.26 -35.78 -12.41
CA GLU A 268 0.24 -35.61 -11.04
C GLU A 268 0.11 -34.13 -10.58
N HIS A 269 0.56 -33.19 -11.39
CA HIS A 269 0.45 -31.77 -11.09
C HIS A 269 -1.00 -31.30 -11.01
N GLN A 270 -1.89 -31.79 -11.85
CA GLN A 270 -3.33 -31.49 -11.79
C GLN A 270 -3.97 -32.02 -10.50
N GLN A 271 -3.61 -33.24 -10.06
CA GLN A 271 -4.09 -33.78 -8.80
C GLN A 271 -3.63 -32.92 -7.62
N ARG A 272 -2.36 -32.54 -7.61
CA ARG A 272 -1.79 -31.65 -6.59
C ARG A 272 -2.47 -30.27 -6.59
N PHE A 273 -2.80 -29.72 -7.77
CA PHE A 273 -3.58 -28.50 -7.88
C PHE A 273 -4.94 -28.61 -7.21
N ARG A 274 -5.70 -29.70 -7.46
CA ARG A 274 -7.02 -29.92 -6.85
C ARG A 274 -6.95 -29.97 -5.31
N LEU A 275 -5.94 -30.65 -4.76
CA LEU A 275 -5.72 -30.70 -3.31
C LEU A 275 -5.43 -29.30 -2.72
N LEU A 276 -4.51 -28.56 -3.33
CA LEU A 276 -4.17 -27.21 -2.88
C LEU A 276 -5.35 -26.25 -3.03
N MET A 277 -6.18 -26.36 -4.07
CA MET A 277 -7.39 -25.56 -4.24
C MET A 277 -8.41 -25.84 -3.15
N THR A 278 -8.57 -27.10 -2.74
CA THR A 278 -9.45 -27.45 -1.61
C THR A 278 -8.93 -26.83 -0.31
N GLN A 279 -7.64 -26.90 -0.05
CA GLN A 279 -7.01 -26.25 1.11
C GLN A 279 -7.14 -24.72 1.05
N ALA A 280 -6.97 -24.12 -0.14
CA ALA A 280 -7.17 -22.68 -0.32
C ALA A 280 -8.59 -22.25 0.03
N ARG A 281 -9.60 -23.00 -0.44
CA ARG A 281 -11.01 -22.73 -0.15
C ARG A 281 -11.34 -22.86 1.35
N GLN A 282 -10.74 -23.83 2.06
CA GLN A 282 -10.89 -23.99 3.52
C GLN A 282 -10.28 -22.84 4.31
N ASN A 283 -9.18 -22.25 3.80
CA ASN A 283 -8.49 -21.13 4.43
C ASN A 283 -9.00 -19.75 3.99
N MET A 284 -10.07 -19.69 3.20
CA MET A 284 -10.73 -18.42 2.89
C MET A 284 -11.30 -17.80 4.17
N ILE A 285 -11.24 -16.48 4.26
CA ILE A 285 -11.89 -15.77 5.36
C ILE A 285 -13.40 -15.78 5.16
N SER A 286 -14.14 -16.00 6.26
CA SER A 286 -15.59 -15.88 6.26
C SER A 286 -16.02 -14.42 6.47
N LEU A 287 -17.12 -14.00 5.84
CA LEU A 287 -17.73 -12.69 6.10
C LEU A 287 -18.47 -12.63 7.44
N ARG A 288 -18.70 -13.80 8.07
CA ARG A 288 -19.45 -13.92 9.34
C ARG A 288 -18.55 -13.95 10.58
N ASP A 289 -17.25 -14.29 10.44
CA ASP A 289 -16.26 -14.24 11.52
C ASP A 289 -15.80 -12.78 11.75
#